data_604b7f479ffe9178178f520ea5953b1a
#
_entry.id   604b7f479ffe9178178f520ea5953b1a
#
_cell.length_a   1.000
_cell.length_b   1.000
_cell.length_c   1.000
_cell.angle_alpha   90.00
_cell.angle_beta   90.00
_cell.angle_gamma   90.00
#
_symmetry.space_group_name_H-M   'P 1'
#
loop_
_entity.id
_entity.type
_entity.pdbx_description
1 polymer ?
#
loop_
_entity_poly.entity_id
_entity_poly.type
_entity_poly.pdbx_seq_one_letter_code
_entity_poly.pdbx_strand_id
1 'polypeptide(L)'
;MRIDMIPVGDNPPESLNVIIEVPTGGEPVKYEFDKESGALFVDRILHTPMRYPANYGFVPHTLSDDGDPIDALVISRSPFIPGCVVRARPIGVLHLEDEHGGDEKLVCVPIDTTFPYYSDVAETKDLPSIIFQQIEHFFTHYKDLEAEKWVRVGKWGDAAEARRLVVEAIERYAAK
;
A
#
# COMPACT_ATOMS: atom_id res chain seq x y z
N MET A 1 -0.69 -15.29 11.12
CA MET A 1 0.67 -15.28 10.48
C MET A 1 1.67 -14.66 11.45
N ARG A 2 2.94 -15.06 11.39
CA ARG A 2 4.00 -14.44 12.21
C ARG A 2 4.58 -13.23 11.48
N ILE A 3 3.84 -12.10 11.55
CA ILE A 3 4.22 -10.83 10.88
C ILE A 3 5.57 -10.34 11.38
N ASP A 4 5.84 -10.52 12.67
CA ASP A 4 7.10 -10.19 13.34
C ASP A 4 8.34 -10.88 12.78
N MET A 5 8.16 -11.99 12.05
CA MET A 5 9.23 -12.76 11.42
C MET A 5 9.47 -12.41 9.94
N ILE A 6 8.64 -11.56 9.36
CA ILE A 6 8.76 -11.16 7.95
C ILE A 6 9.61 -9.89 7.89
N PRO A 7 10.81 -9.93 7.30
CA PRO A 7 11.67 -8.75 7.23
C PRO A 7 11.05 -7.67 6.32
N VAL A 8 11.52 -6.43 6.45
CA VAL A 8 11.13 -5.29 5.58
C VAL A 8 11.31 -5.62 4.10
N GLY A 9 12.35 -6.36 3.77
CA GLY A 9 12.72 -6.76 2.42
C GLY A 9 14.16 -7.27 2.38
N ASP A 10 14.58 -7.76 1.24
CA ASP A 10 15.95 -8.26 1.04
C ASP A 10 16.96 -7.11 0.86
N ASN A 11 16.52 -5.97 0.32
CA ASN A 11 17.35 -4.79 0.06
C ASN A 11 16.52 -3.49 0.14
N PRO A 12 16.00 -3.12 1.33
CA PRO A 12 15.24 -1.88 1.47
C PRO A 12 16.15 -0.65 1.31
N PRO A 13 15.68 0.43 0.72
CA PRO A 13 14.31 0.67 0.22
C PRO A 13 14.07 0.18 -1.23
N GLU A 14 15.04 -0.44 -1.88
CA GLU A 14 14.94 -0.83 -3.31
C GLU A 14 14.04 -2.06 -3.52
N SER A 15 13.98 -2.95 -2.55
CA SER A 15 13.15 -4.16 -2.59
C SER A 15 12.54 -4.40 -1.22
N LEU A 16 11.21 -4.41 -1.18
CA LEU A 16 10.38 -4.49 0.01
C LEU A 16 9.55 -5.77 -0.01
N ASN A 17 9.24 -6.28 1.17
CA ASN A 17 8.18 -7.24 1.37
C ASN A 17 6.87 -6.50 1.68
N VAL A 18 5.85 -6.72 0.88
CA VAL A 18 4.50 -6.18 1.12
C VAL A 18 3.59 -7.33 1.52
N ILE A 19 2.99 -7.23 2.70
CA ILE A 19 1.97 -8.18 3.17
C ILE A 19 0.63 -7.69 2.63
N ILE A 20 0.00 -8.51 1.80
CA ILE A 20 -1.26 -8.14 1.14
C ILE A 20 -2.44 -8.38 2.07
N GLU A 21 -3.30 -7.38 2.19
CA GLU A 21 -4.56 -7.44 2.94
C GLU A 21 -5.77 -7.48 2.02
N VAL A 22 -5.77 -6.68 0.95
CA VAL A 22 -6.91 -6.57 0.04
C VAL A 22 -6.45 -6.79 -1.41
N PRO A 23 -7.08 -7.75 -2.13
CA PRO A 23 -6.73 -8.00 -3.53
C PRO A 23 -7.27 -6.91 -4.46
N THR A 24 -6.55 -6.63 -5.54
CA THR A 24 -7.07 -5.77 -6.62
C THR A 24 -8.38 -6.31 -7.18
N GLY A 25 -9.37 -5.45 -7.38
CA GLY A 25 -10.66 -5.81 -7.96
C GLY A 25 -11.50 -6.79 -7.13
N GLY A 26 -11.08 -7.11 -5.91
CA GLY A 26 -11.82 -7.96 -4.97
C GLY A 26 -13.16 -7.38 -4.56
N GLU A 27 -13.92 -8.10 -3.73
CA GLU A 27 -15.17 -7.58 -3.16
C GLU A 27 -14.92 -6.32 -2.32
N PRO A 28 -15.93 -5.45 -2.10
CA PRO A 28 -15.79 -4.20 -1.35
C PRO A 28 -15.63 -4.47 0.16
N VAL A 29 -14.64 -5.24 0.51
CA VAL A 29 -14.31 -5.61 1.89
C VAL A 29 -12.90 -5.15 2.20
N LYS A 30 -12.75 -4.36 3.26
CA LYS A 30 -11.44 -4.04 3.82
C LYS A 30 -11.08 -5.11 4.83
N TYR A 31 -9.95 -5.74 4.61
CA TYR A 31 -9.30 -6.64 5.56
C TYR A 31 -8.12 -5.92 6.20
N GLU A 32 -7.81 -6.28 7.42
CA GLU A 32 -6.69 -5.74 8.18
C GLU A 32 -6.06 -6.82 9.06
N PHE A 33 -4.74 -6.87 9.07
CA PHE A 33 -4.03 -7.74 10.00
C PHE A 33 -3.95 -7.10 11.39
N ASP A 34 -4.44 -7.84 12.38
CA ASP A 34 -4.05 -7.56 13.76
C ASP A 34 -2.59 -8.01 13.96
N LYS A 35 -1.72 -7.03 14.19
CA LYS A 35 -0.26 -7.23 14.26
C LYS A 35 0.16 -8.08 15.45
N GLU A 36 -0.65 -8.12 16.52
CA GLU A 36 -0.37 -8.91 17.73
C GLU A 36 -0.70 -10.39 17.53
N SER A 37 -1.90 -10.70 17.08
CA SER A 37 -2.34 -12.08 16.85
C SER A 37 -1.89 -12.66 15.51
N GLY A 38 -1.55 -11.80 14.55
CA GLY A 38 -1.25 -12.16 13.17
C GLY A 38 -2.46 -12.74 12.42
N ALA A 39 -3.67 -12.48 12.91
CA ALA A 39 -4.90 -12.89 12.24
C ALA A 39 -5.39 -11.78 11.29
N LEU A 40 -5.97 -12.19 10.18
CA LEU A 40 -6.61 -11.29 9.24
C LEU A 40 -8.08 -11.10 9.64
N PHE A 41 -8.48 -9.88 9.91
CA PHE A 41 -9.84 -9.51 10.27
C PHE A 41 -10.55 -8.85 9.09
N VAL A 42 -11.87 -8.97 9.06
CA VAL A 42 -12.72 -8.06 8.31
C VAL A 42 -12.81 -6.78 9.12
N ASP A 43 -12.12 -5.72 8.70
CA ASP A 43 -12.23 -4.40 9.31
C ASP A 43 -13.63 -3.82 9.06
N ARG A 44 -14.02 -3.74 7.78
CA ARG A 44 -15.36 -3.31 7.38
C ARG A 44 -15.71 -3.73 5.95
N ILE A 45 -16.99 -3.70 5.66
CA ILE A 45 -17.49 -3.73 4.29
C ILE A 45 -17.63 -2.26 3.85
N LEU A 46 -17.03 -1.89 2.72
CA LEU A 46 -17.15 -0.54 2.18
C LEU A 46 -18.63 -0.23 1.92
N HIS A 47 -19.08 0.96 2.30
CA HIS A 47 -20.46 1.36 2.03
C HIS A 47 -20.69 1.69 0.55
N THR A 48 -19.63 2.03 -0.18
CA THR A 48 -19.66 2.19 -1.63
C THR A 48 -19.41 0.83 -2.32
N PRO A 49 -19.91 0.63 -3.57
CA PRO A 49 -19.64 -0.58 -4.33
C PRO A 49 -18.23 -0.60 -4.97
N MET A 50 -17.35 0.29 -4.52
CA MET A 50 -16.02 0.44 -5.08
C MET A 50 -15.11 -0.74 -4.70
N ARG A 51 -14.16 -1.03 -5.57
CA ARG A 51 -13.17 -2.10 -5.39
C ARG A 51 -11.77 -1.51 -5.38
N TYR A 52 -10.88 -2.07 -4.59
CA TYR A 52 -9.48 -1.61 -4.56
C TYR A 52 -8.85 -1.71 -5.95
N PRO A 53 -8.24 -0.63 -6.47
CA PRO A 53 -7.69 -0.59 -7.83
C PRO A 53 -6.33 -1.27 -7.97
N ALA A 54 -5.68 -1.58 -6.86
CA ALA A 54 -4.42 -2.33 -6.79
C ALA A 54 -4.43 -3.27 -5.59
N ASN A 55 -3.52 -4.22 -5.53
CA ASN A 55 -3.35 -5.05 -4.35
C ASN A 55 -2.85 -4.17 -3.20
N TYR A 56 -3.60 -4.11 -2.12
CA TYR A 56 -3.33 -3.23 -1.00
C TYR A 56 -2.80 -4.03 0.20
N GLY A 57 -1.88 -3.46 0.92
CA GLY A 57 -1.30 -4.04 2.11
C GLY A 57 -0.29 -3.08 2.74
N PHE A 58 0.64 -3.59 3.51
CA PHE A 58 1.61 -2.79 4.24
C PHE A 58 3.01 -3.41 4.21
N VAL A 59 4.00 -2.60 4.54
CA VAL A 59 5.40 -3.03 4.68
C VAL A 59 5.68 -3.31 6.16
N PRO A 60 6.05 -4.54 6.56
CA PRO A 60 6.33 -4.87 7.96
C PRO A 60 7.57 -4.13 8.49
N HIS A 61 7.64 -3.95 9.81
CA HIS A 61 8.74 -3.24 10.51
C HIS A 61 8.99 -1.82 10.00
N THR A 62 7.91 -1.13 9.63
CA THR A 62 7.88 0.30 9.32
C THR A 62 6.88 0.99 10.23
N LEU A 63 7.00 2.31 10.39
CA LEU A 63 6.10 3.11 11.18
C LEU A 63 5.87 4.45 10.49
N SER A 64 4.62 4.71 10.09
CA SER A 64 4.17 6.01 9.59
C SER A 64 3.80 6.96 10.72
N ASP A 65 3.50 8.21 10.39
CA ASP A 65 3.23 9.25 11.39
C ASP A 65 1.91 9.01 12.15
N ASP A 66 0.98 8.27 11.56
CA ASP A 66 -0.27 7.82 12.18
C ASP A 66 -0.10 6.68 13.19
N GLY A 67 1.09 6.09 13.28
CA GLY A 67 1.42 4.99 14.20
C GLY A 67 1.26 3.58 13.63
N ASP A 68 0.84 3.46 12.37
CA ASP A 68 0.71 2.19 11.65
C ASP A 68 1.90 1.94 10.70
N PRO A 69 2.13 0.70 10.24
CA PRO A 69 3.08 0.44 9.18
C PRO A 69 2.72 1.19 7.90
N ILE A 70 3.74 1.56 7.12
CA ILE A 70 3.50 2.28 5.85
C ILE A 70 2.71 1.40 4.87
N ASP A 71 1.63 1.94 4.35
CA ASP A 71 0.76 1.29 3.38
C ASP A 71 1.38 1.22 1.99
N ALA A 72 1.04 0.16 1.26
CA ALA A 72 1.53 -0.05 -0.10
C ALA A 72 0.45 -0.57 -1.04
N LEU A 73 0.40 0.03 -2.22
CA LEU A 73 -0.37 -0.41 -3.38
C LEU A 73 0.56 -1.14 -4.34
N VAL A 74 0.37 -2.44 -4.51
CA VAL A 74 1.15 -3.21 -5.48
C VAL A 74 0.34 -3.37 -6.77
N ILE A 75 0.77 -2.63 -7.80
CA ILE A 75 0.17 -2.71 -9.13
C ILE A 75 0.53 -4.06 -9.74
N SER A 76 -0.47 -4.83 -10.09
CA SER A 76 -0.32 -6.11 -10.76
C SER A 76 -1.51 -6.40 -11.66
N ARG A 77 -1.29 -7.22 -12.70
CA ARG A 77 -2.37 -7.72 -13.57
C ARG A 77 -3.24 -8.79 -12.89
N SER A 78 -2.79 -9.30 -11.76
CA SER A 78 -3.48 -10.37 -11.03
C SER A 78 -3.77 -9.95 -9.58
N PRO A 79 -4.91 -10.35 -9.02
CA PRO A 79 -5.14 -10.25 -7.59
C PRO A 79 -4.23 -11.19 -6.83
N PHE A 80 -3.74 -10.74 -5.68
CA PHE A 80 -2.97 -11.56 -4.75
C PHE A 80 -3.86 -12.01 -3.60
N ILE A 81 -3.62 -13.21 -3.10
CA ILE A 81 -4.39 -13.76 -1.97
C ILE A 81 -4.04 -12.96 -0.70
N PRO A 82 -5.04 -12.48 0.08
CA PRO A 82 -4.78 -11.87 1.38
C PRO A 82 -3.92 -12.77 2.28
N GLY A 83 -2.91 -12.18 2.89
CA GLY A 83 -1.92 -12.90 3.69
C GLY A 83 -0.69 -13.36 2.92
N CYS A 84 -0.63 -13.22 1.60
CA CYS A 84 0.62 -13.48 0.90
C CYS A 84 1.61 -12.31 1.06
N VAL A 85 2.88 -12.63 0.96
CA VAL A 85 3.97 -11.64 0.92
C VAL A 85 4.45 -11.53 -0.52
N VAL A 86 4.44 -10.33 -1.06
CA VAL A 86 4.98 -10.06 -2.38
C VAL A 86 6.23 -9.18 -2.27
N ARG A 87 7.30 -9.56 -2.96
CA ARG A 87 8.48 -8.71 -3.11
C ARG A 87 8.20 -7.68 -4.19
N ALA A 88 8.29 -6.41 -3.79
CA ALA A 88 7.94 -5.29 -4.64
C ALA A 88 8.97 -4.16 -4.52
N ARG A 89 9.03 -3.31 -5.52
CA ARG A 89 9.89 -2.11 -5.51
C ARG A 89 9.05 -0.86 -5.66
N PRO A 90 9.35 0.22 -4.91
CA PRO A 90 8.63 1.47 -5.00
C PRO A 90 8.89 2.18 -6.33
N ILE A 91 7.82 2.68 -6.96
CA ILE A 91 7.86 3.51 -8.17
C ILE A 91 7.28 4.91 -7.96
N GLY A 92 6.72 5.17 -6.78
CA GLY A 92 6.17 6.45 -6.38
C GLY A 92 5.38 6.36 -5.10
N VAL A 93 4.79 7.48 -4.70
CA VAL A 93 3.95 7.59 -3.50
C VAL A 93 2.77 8.51 -3.76
N LEU A 94 1.61 8.18 -3.21
CA LEU A 94 0.44 9.04 -3.17
C LEU A 94 0.29 9.61 -1.75
N HIS A 95 0.33 10.92 -1.62
CA HIS A 95 0.03 11.60 -0.36
C HIS A 95 -1.46 11.77 -0.20
N LEU A 96 -1.97 11.38 0.95
CA LEU A 96 -3.35 11.55 1.36
C LEU A 96 -3.38 12.29 2.70
N GLU A 97 -4.54 12.81 3.04
CA GLU A 97 -4.88 13.33 4.36
C GLU A 97 -6.27 12.85 4.72
N ASP A 98 -6.44 12.33 5.91
CA ASP A 98 -7.75 11.93 6.43
C ASP A 98 -7.98 12.45 7.85
N GLU A 99 -8.99 11.98 8.53
CA GLU A 99 -9.37 12.39 9.89
C GLU A 99 -8.26 12.13 10.95
N HIS A 100 -7.27 11.31 10.65
CA HIS A 100 -6.13 10.98 11.53
C HIS A 100 -4.85 11.75 11.16
N GLY A 101 -4.83 12.43 10.01
CA GLY A 101 -3.69 13.23 9.54
C GLY A 101 -3.14 12.80 8.19
N GLY A 102 -1.84 12.99 8.01
CA GLY A 102 -1.15 12.57 6.78
C GLY A 102 -1.09 11.06 6.65
N ASP A 103 -1.36 10.58 5.46
CA ASP A 103 -1.46 9.16 5.13
C ASP A 103 -0.83 8.92 3.75
N GLU A 104 0.36 8.33 3.73
CA GLU A 104 1.09 8.06 2.51
C GLU A 104 0.86 6.61 2.06
N LYS A 105 0.57 6.45 0.77
CA LYS A 105 0.46 5.15 0.13
C LYS A 105 1.61 4.95 -0.85
N LEU A 106 2.55 4.08 -0.53
CA LEU A 106 3.55 3.66 -1.49
C LEU A 106 2.88 3.03 -2.71
N VAL A 107 3.41 3.33 -3.89
CA VAL A 107 3.00 2.64 -5.11
C VAL A 107 4.17 1.82 -5.60
N CYS A 108 3.94 0.53 -5.73
CA CYS A 108 4.95 -0.47 -6.01
C CYS A 108 4.57 -1.32 -7.22
N VAL A 109 5.56 -1.94 -7.81
CA VAL A 109 5.38 -3.05 -8.76
C VAL A 109 6.17 -4.27 -8.26
N PRO A 110 5.76 -5.50 -8.58
CA PRO A 110 6.54 -6.69 -8.24
C PRO A 110 7.96 -6.59 -8.79
N ILE A 111 8.94 -7.14 -8.07
CA ILE A 111 10.32 -7.23 -8.58
C ILE A 111 10.39 -8.18 -9.78
N ASP A 112 11.41 -8.02 -10.61
CA ASP A 112 11.53 -8.75 -11.90
C ASP A 112 11.57 -10.26 -11.74
N THR A 113 12.18 -10.76 -10.66
CA THR A 113 12.20 -12.20 -10.35
C THR A 113 10.84 -12.77 -9.99
N THR A 114 9.90 -11.92 -9.54
CA THR A 114 8.52 -12.32 -9.27
C THR A 114 7.69 -12.19 -10.54
N PHE A 115 7.80 -11.08 -11.25
CA PHE A 115 7.08 -10.86 -12.50
C PHE A 115 7.79 -9.80 -13.38
N PRO A 116 8.49 -10.21 -14.47
CA PRO A 116 9.32 -9.31 -15.28
C PRO A 116 8.53 -8.35 -16.17
N TYR A 117 7.21 -8.36 -16.10
CA TYR A 117 6.32 -7.48 -16.89
C TYR A 117 6.58 -5.99 -16.65
N TYR A 118 7.10 -5.64 -15.47
CA TYR A 118 7.34 -4.26 -15.05
C TYR A 118 8.83 -3.87 -15.05
N SER A 119 9.71 -4.65 -15.70
CA SER A 119 11.17 -4.42 -15.65
C SER A 119 11.59 -3.03 -16.13
N ASP A 120 10.88 -2.48 -17.12
CA ASP A 120 11.16 -1.15 -17.68
C ASP A 120 10.45 0.00 -16.93
N VAL A 121 9.69 -0.30 -15.87
CA VAL A 121 8.96 0.70 -15.09
C VAL A 121 9.82 1.19 -13.94
N ALA A 122 10.32 2.41 -14.00
CA ALA A 122 11.09 3.04 -12.92
C ALA A 122 10.27 4.03 -12.10
N GLU A 123 9.30 4.67 -12.71
CA GLU A 123 8.47 5.75 -12.16
C GLU A 123 6.99 5.52 -12.50
N THR A 124 6.11 6.21 -11.80
CA THR A 124 4.67 6.17 -12.08
C THR A 124 4.33 6.58 -13.52
N LYS A 125 5.07 7.54 -14.10
CA LYS A 125 4.88 8.01 -15.47
C LYS A 125 5.15 6.95 -16.55
N ASP A 126 5.83 5.87 -16.20
CA ASP A 126 6.14 4.77 -17.13
C ASP A 126 4.96 3.80 -17.31
N LEU A 127 3.91 3.98 -16.51
CA LEU A 127 2.65 3.24 -16.60
C LEU A 127 1.52 4.12 -17.19
N PRO A 128 0.47 3.50 -17.75
CA PRO A 128 -0.69 4.23 -18.23
C PRO A 128 -1.32 5.11 -17.15
N SER A 129 -1.55 6.40 -17.45
CA SER A 129 -2.09 7.38 -16.50
C SER A 129 -3.44 6.99 -15.90
N ILE A 130 -4.24 6.21 -16.62
CA ILE A 130 -5.55 5.74 -16.15
C ILE A 130 -5.45 4.91 -14.86
N ILE A 131 -4.34 4.21 -14.63
CA ILE A 131 -4.11 3.44 -13.40
C ILE A 131 -4.10 4.39 -12.20
N PHE A 132 -3.38 5.50 -12.31
CA PHE A 132 -3.25 6.49 -11.24
C PHE A 132 -4.53 7.30 -11.05
N GLN A 133 -5.24 7.62 -12.11
CA GLN A 133 -6.57 8.23 -12.06
C GLN A 133 -7.58 7.33 -11.33
N GLN A 134 -7.53 6.02 -11.54
CA GLN A 134 -8.37 5.06 -10.82
C GLN A 134 -8.01 4.99 -9.33
N ILE A 135 -6.72 5.04 -8.99
CA ILE A 135 -6.26 5.08 -7.59
C ILE A 135 -6.74 6.37 -6.91
N GLU A 136 -6.53 7.53 -7.53
CA GLU A 136 -7.00 8.81 -7.01
C GLU A 136 -8.52 8.81 -6.81
N HIS A 137 -9.27 8.36 -7.83
CA HIS A 137 -10.71 8.30 -7.77
C HIS A 137 -11.20 7.38 -6.65
N PHE A 138 -10.58 6.21 -6.48
CA PHE A 138 -10.91 5.30 -5.40
C PHE A 138 -10.72 5.96 -4.04
N PHE A 139 -9.55 6.49 -3.74
CA PHE A 139 -9.29 7.10 -2.43
C PHE A 139 -10.10 8.37 -2.18
N THR A 140 -10.46 9.12 -3.23
CA THR A 140 -11.35 10.28 -3.09
C THR A 140 -12.76 9.88 -2.65
N HIS A 141 -13.27 8.71 -3.09
CA HIS A 141 -14.70 8.40 -3.01
C HIS A 141 -15.06 7.16 -2.19
N TYR A 142 -14.11 6.31 -1.81
CA TYR A 142 -14.43 5.03 -1.17
C TYR A 142 -15.05 5.17 0.23
N LYS A 143 -14.86 6.33 0.91
CA LYS A 143 -15.47 6.68 2.20
C LYS A 143 -16.71 7.58 2.07
N ASP A 144 -17.15 7.97 0.87
CA ASP A 144 -18.22 8.97 0.67
C ASP A 144 -19.54 8.65 1.40
N LEU A 145 -19.86 7.39 1.63
CA LEU A 145 -21.06 6.94 2.32
C LEU A 145 -20.82 6.61 3.80
N GLU A 146 -19.61 6.81 4.31
CA GLU A 146 -19.24 6.60 5.71
C GLU A 146 -19.38 7.94 6.48
N ALA A 147 -20.25 7.97 7.49
CA ALA A 147 -20.46 9.17 8.28
C ALA A 147 -19.17 9.61 9.00
N GLU A 148 -18.91 10.92 9.01
CA GLU A 148 -17.76 11.55 9.70
C GLU A 148 -16.38 11.15 9.20
N LYS A 149 -16.30 10.38 8.09
CA LYS A 149 -15.03 10.04 7.44
C LYS A 149 -14.83 10.85 6.17
N TRP A 150 -13.59 11.20 5.93
CA TRP A 150 -13.20 11.91 4.72
C TRP A 150 -11.77 11.53 4.30
N VAL A 151 -11.45 11.73 3.05
CA VAL A 151 -10.10 11.64 2.51
C VAL A 151 -9.88 12.79 1.55
N ARG A 152 -8.74 13.42 1.65
CA ARG A 152 -8.26 14.40 0.67
C ARG A 152 -7.06 13.81 -0.05
N VAL A 153 -7.20 13.62 -1.34
CA VAL A 153 -6.09 13.21 -2.21
C VAL A 153 -5.16 14.40 -2.42
N GLY A 154 -3.89 14.23 -2.11
CA GLY A 154 -2.84 15.22 -2.24
C GLY A 154 -2.06 15.04 -3.54
N LYS A 155 -0.75 15.21 -3.46
CA LYS A 155 0.17 15.12 -4.60
C LYS A 155 0.73 13.70 -4.78
N TRP A 156 1.19 13.43 -5.99
CA TRP A 156 2.06 12.30 -6.26
C TRP A 156 3.53 12.68 -5.99
N GLY A 157 4.26 11.78 -5.35
CA GLY A 157 5.71 11.82 -5.24
C GLY A 157 6.34 10.78 -6.15
N ASP A 158 7.60 10.99 -6.49
CA ASP A 158 8.39 10.11 -7.35
C ASP A 158 8.96 8.89 -6.57
N ALA A 159 9.65 8.01 -7.29
CA ALA A 159 10.27 6.83 -6.70
C ALA A 159 11.36 7.17 -5.66
N ALA A 160 12.06 8.30 -5.83
CA ALA A 160 13.07 8.75 -4.87
C ALA A 160 12.42 9.19 -3.55
N GLU A 161 11.31 9.93 -3.62
CA GLU A 161 10.53 10.32 -2.45
C GLU A 161 9.95 9.08 -1.74
N ALA A 162 9.40 8.12 -2.49
CA ALA A 162 8.89 6.87 -1.93
C ALA A 162 9.97 6.10 -1.15
N ARG A 163 11.18 5.97 -1.72
CA ARG A 163 12.30 5.31 -1.05
C ARG A 163 12.75 6.04 0.21
N ARG A 164 12.78 7.37 0.18
CA ARG A 164 13.09 8.18 1.37
C ARG A 164 12.09 7.93 2.50
N LEU A 165 10.80 7.94 2.20
CA LEU A 165 9.74 7.65 3.18
C LEU A 165 9.87 6.25 3.80
N VAL A 166 10.24 5.25 2.99
CA VAL A 166 10.52 3.89 3.51
C VAL A 166 11.66 3.91 4.52
N VAL A 167 12.78 4.60 4.22
CA VAL A 167 13.92 4.70 5.15
C VAL A 167 13.49 5.37 6.46
N GLU A 168 12.78 6.49 6.37
CA GLU A 168 12.27 7.22 7.54
C GLU A 168 11.31 6.35 8.38
N ALA A 169 10.44 5.58 7.73
CA ALA A 169 9.51 4.68 8.42
C ALA A 169 10.22 3.51 9.10
N ILE A 170 11.30 2.98 8.52
CA ILE A 170 12.15 1.96 9.15
C ILE A 170 12.85 2.55 10.38
N GLU A 171 13.42 3.74 10.26
CA GLU A 171 14.11 4.42 11.37
C GLU A 171 13.15 4.72 12.53
N ARG A 172 11.94 5.20 12.25
CA ARG A 172 10.90 5.42 13.26
C ARG A 172 10.51 4.11 13.96
N TYR A 173 10.36 3.03 13.22
CA TYR A 173 10.07 1.72 13.81
C TYR A 173 11.19 1.22 14.73
N ALA A 174 12.45 1.39 14.33
CA ALA A 174 13.60 0.99 15.12
C ALA A 174 13.80 1.82 16.39
N ALA A 175 13.24 3.03 16.45
CA ALA A 175 13.31 3.95 17.60
C ALA A 175 12.18 3.73 18.62
N LYS A 176 11.18 2.88 18.31
CA LYS A 176 10.03 2.57 19.18
C LYS A 176 10.36 1.50 20.21
#